data_99983e752ccfea1746031736ccfa9b4e
#
_entry.id   99983e752ccfea1746031736ccfa9b4e
#
_cell.length_a   1.000
_cell.length_b   1.000
_cell.length_c   1.000
_cell.angle_alpha   90.00
_cell.angle_beta   90.00
_cell.angle_gamma   90.00
#
_symmetry.space_group_name_H-M   'P 1'
#
loop_
_entity.id
_entity.type
_entity.pdbx_description
1 polymer ?
#
loop_
_entity_poly.entity_id
_entity_poly.type
_entity_poly.pdbx_seq_one_letter_code
_entity_poly.pdbx_strand_id
1 'polypeptide(L)'
;MTSHDVVAKARRRLGVKQIGHAGTLDPMATGVMVLAIGKATRLLRFLRDDKTYEAKILLGRSTDTDDIEGALLEEAPLPDNLSREGAEAQLNAFRGKIEQLPPLYSAIHVNGERLYDLARTGKVSPDE
;
A
#
# COMPACT_ATOMS: atom_id res chain seq x y z
N MET A 1 13.74 1.59 2.04
CA MET A 1 13.99 0.25 2.69
C MET A 1 12.67 -0.49 2.69
N THR A 2 12.62 -1.67 2.12
CA THR A 2 11.40 -2.48 2.06
C THR A 2 11.10 -3.16 3.39
N SER A 3 9.85 -3.62 3.58
CA SER A 3 9.48 -4.43 4.75
C SER A 3 10.33 -5.70 4.87
N HIS A 4 10.75 -6.26 3.75
CA HIS A 4 11.62 -7.43 3.71
C HIS A 4 13.05 -7.13 4.19
N ASP A 5 13.56 -5.93 3.90
CA ASP A 5 14.87 -5.48 4.38
C ASP A 5 14.89 -5.32 5.91
N VAL A 6 13.76 -4.89 6.49
CA VAL A 6 13.60 -4.81 7.94
C VAL A 6 13.70 -6.20 8.57
N VAL A 7 13.00 -7.19 8.00
CA VAL A 7 13.10 -8.60 8.43
C VAL A 7 14.53 -9.13 8.30
N ALA A 8 15.19 -8.85 7.17
CA ALA A 8 16.57 -9.27 6.94
C ALA A 8 17.54 -8.64 7.95
N LYS A 9 17.35 -7.36 8.27
CA LYS A 9 18.12 -6.66 9.30
C LYS A 9 17.89 -7.25 10.69
N ALA A 10 16.63 -7.54 11.03
CA ALA A 10 16.30 -8.18 12.30
C ALA A 10 16.92 -9.59 12.41
N ARG A 11 16.86 -10.40 11.37
CA ARG A 11 17.50 -11.73 11.33
C ARG A 11 18.99 -11.66 11.63
N ARG A 12 19.70 -10.73 10.98
CA ARG A 12 21.14 -10.52 11.21
C ARG A 12 21.43 -10.08 12.64
N ARG A 13 20.63 -9.15 13.17
CA ARG A 13 20.86 -8.56 14.49
C ARG A 13 20.60 -9.54 15.63
N LEU A 14 19.61 -10.41 15.46
CA LEU A 14 19.14 -11.33 16.50
C LEU A 14 19.70 -12.75 16.35
N GLY A 15 20.37 -13.06 15.24
CA GLY A 15 20.85 -14.42 14.94
C GLY A 15 19.71 -15.44 14.73
N VAL A 16 18.48 -14.99 14.47
CA VAL A 16 17.30 -15.85 14.31
C VAL A 16 16.86 -15.85 12.86
N LYS A 17 16.80 -17.03 12.24
CA LYS A 17 16.37 -17.16 10.84
C LYS A 17 14.87 -16.97 10.65
N GLN A 18 14.06 -17.50 11.58
CA GLN A 18 12.61 -17.47 11.48
C GLN A 18 12.07 -16.15 12.02
N ILE A 19 11.89 -15.17 11.14
CA ILE A 19 11.25 -13.89 11.44
C ILE A 19 10.30 -13.56 10.28
N GLY A 20 9.08 -13.14 10.60
CA GLY A 20 8.06 -12.65 9.67
C GLY A 20 7.50 -11.30 10.13
N HIS A 21 6.73 -10.64 9.27
CA HIS A 21 6.06 -9.37 9.58
C HIS A 21 4.55 -9.47 9.40
N ALA A 22 3.82 -8.63 10.12
CA ALA A 22 2.35 -8.53 10.07
C ALA A 22 1.91 -7.36 9.18
N GLY A 23 2.14 -7.48 7.91
CA GLY A 23 1.76 -6.46 6.93
C GLY A 23 2.95 -5.76 6.31
N THR A 24 2.79 -5.37 5.07
CA THR A 24 3.78 -4.64 4.27
C THR A 24 3.52 -3.14 4.42
N LEU A 25 4.58 -2.37 4.57
CA LEU A 25 4.57 -0.92 4.37
C LEU A 25 5.20 -0.63 3.01
N ASP A 26 4.62 0.32 2.31
CA ASP A 26 5.19 0.82 1.06
C ASP A 26 6.56 1.48 1.32
N PRO A 27 7.48 1.47 0.35
CA PRO A 27 8.85 1.97 0.55
C PRO A 27 8.92 3.41 1.04
N MET A 28 7.98 4.25 0.62
CA MET A 28 7.84 5.65 1.01
C MET A 28 7.18 5.84 2.39
N ALA A 29 6.44 4.86 2.88
CA ALA A 29 5.73 4.97 4.15
C ALA A 29 6.67 4.84 5.34
N THR A 30 6.37 5.57 6.40
CA THR A 30 6.99 5.44 7.71
C THR A 30 5.97 4.95 8.72
N GLY A 31 6.40 4.22 9.74
CA GLY A 31 5.47 3.75 10.76
C GLY A 31 5.97 2.54 11.52
N VAL A 32 5.06 1.93 12.26
CA VAL A 32 5.33 0.75 13.08
C VAL A 32 5.13 -0.52 12.26
N MET A 33 6.14 -1.36 12.25
CA MET A 33 6.05 -2.70 11.68
C MET A 33 6.13 -3.74 12.80
N VAL A 34 5.15 -4.62 12.86
CA VAL A 34 5.12 -5.74 13.81
C VAL A 34 5.91 -6.91 13.23
N LEU A 35 6.92 -7.35 13.97
CA LEU A 35 7.71 -8.54 13.64
C LEU A 35 7.40 -9.66 14.62
N ALA A 36 7.24 -10.88 14.10
CA ALA A 36 7.17 -12.07 14.90
C ALA A 36 8.46 -12.89 14.76
N ILE A 37 8.98 -13.38 15.87
CA ILE A 37 10.29 -14.06 15.95
C ILE A 37 10.08 -15.52 16.35
N GLY A 38 10.77 -16.43 15.67
CA GLY A 38 10.73 -17.86 15.95
C GLY A 38 9.32 -18.42 15.82
N LYS A 39 8.88 -19.20 16.78
CA LYS A 39 7.55 -19.85 16.78
C LYS A 39 6.38 -18.86 16.74
N ALA A 40 6.60 -17.61 17.19
CA ALA A 40 5.56 -16.56 17.14
C ALA A 40 5.14 -16.19 15.70
N THR A 41 5.91 -16.53 14.67
CA THR A 41 5.50 -16.34 13.27
C THR A 41 4.18 -17.04 12.94
N ARG A 42 3.84 -18.12 13.65
CA ARG A 42 2.56 -18.83 13.48
C ARG A 42 1.35 -18.04 13.98
N LEU A 43 1.59 -17.03 14.85
CA LEU A 43 0.54 -16.18 15.42
C LEU A 43 0.19 -15.00 14.52
N LEU A 44 1.02 -14.68 13.51
CA LEU A 44 0.78 -13.56 12.59
C LEU A 44 -0.61 -13.60 11.96
N ARG A 45 -1.09 -14.79 11.59
CA ARG A 45 -2.41 -14.99 10.98
C ARG A 45 -3.60 -14.69 11.90
N PHE A 46 -3.37 -14.51 13.20
CA PHE A 46 -4.39 -14.19 14.18
C PHE A 46 -4.35 -12.72 14.65
N LEU A 47 -3.37 -11.96 14.17
CA LEU A 47 -3.32 -10.54 14.45
C LEU A 47 -4.43 -9.83 13.66
N ARG A 48 -4.95 -8.77 14.27
CA ARG A 48 -5.87 -7.87 13.58
C ARG A 48 -5.09 -7.19 12.45
N ASP A 49 -5.75 -7.05 11.33
CA ASP A 49 -5.19 -6.41 10.13
C ASP A 49 -5.66 -4.96 9.94
N ASP A 50 -6.40 -4.43 10.93
CA ASP A 50 -6.77 -3.00 10.96
C ASP A 50 -5.52 -2.13 10.94
N LYS A 51 -5.55 -1.10 10.11
CA LYS A 51 -4.45 -0.13 9.98
C LYS A 51 -4.99 1.28 10.04
N THR A 52 -4.19 2.17 10.59
CA THR A 52 -4.44 3.60 10.59
C THR A 52 -3.29 4.30 9.88
N TYR A 53 -3.62 5.17 8.94
CA TYR A 53 -2.65 5.95 8.19
C TYR A 53 -2.92 7.44 8.36
N GLU A 54 -1.85 8.21 8.42
CA GLU A 54 -1.87 9.64 8.17
C GLU A 54 -1.28 9.86 6.78
N ALA A 55 -2.06 10.45 5.88
CA ALA A 55 -1.67 10.65 4.49
C ALA A 55 -1.74 12.13 4.10
N LYS A 56 -0.79 12.55 3.25
CA LYS A 56 -0.84 13.83 2.54
C LYS A 56 -1.25 13.55 1.10
N ILE A 57 -2.38 14.09 0.68
CA ILE A 57 -2.91 13.91 -0.67
C ILE A 57 -2.59 15.16 -1.48
N LEU A 58 -1.90 15.00 -2.60
CA LEU A 58 -1.68 16.06 -3.57
C LEU A 58 -2.82 16.04 -4.58
N LEU A 59 -3.65 17.07 -4.55
CA LEU A 59 -4.78 17.20 -5.47
C LEU A 59 -4.32 17.69 -6.86
N GLY A 60 -5.13 17.39 -7.88
CA GLY A 60 -4.90 17.84 -9.25
C GLY A 60 -3.93 16.97 -10.06
N ARG A 61 -3.53 15.82 -9.54
CA ARG A 61 -2.66 14.86 -10.25
C ARG A 61 -3.11 13.43 -10.01
N SER A 62 -3.01 12.60 -11.03
CA SER A 62 -3.11 11.15 -10.91
C SER A 62 -1.83 10.48 -11.43
N THR A 63 -1.50 9.32 -10.88
CA THR A 63 -0.33 8.53 -11.25
C THR A 63 -0.74 7.07 -11.47
N ASP A 64 0.08 6.32 -12.18
CA ASP A 64 -0.15 4.91 -12.50
C ASP A 64 -0.06 3.97 -11.28
N THR A 65 0.51 4.45 -10.17
CA THR A 65 0.62 3.70 -8.91
C THR A 65 -0.31 4.22 -7.81
N ASP A 66 -1.09 5.27 -8.07
CA ASP A 66 -1.90 6.01 -7.08
C ASP A 66 -1.06 6.61 -5.93
N ASP A 67 0.24 6.77 -6.12
CA ASP A 67 1.14 7.40 -5.15
C ASP A 67 2.14 8.37 -5.81
N ILE A 68 2.99 9.01 -5.01
CA ILE A 68 3.96 10.02 -5.50
C ILE A 68 5.16 9.42 -6.25
N GLU A 69 5.34 8.09 -6.23
CA GLU A 69 6.46 7.41 -6.90
C GLU A 69 6.09 7.02 -8.34
N GLY A 70 4.79 7.04 -8.68
CA GLY A 70 4.28 6.69 -10.00
C GLY A 70 4.54 7.72 -11.09
N ALA A 71 4.42 7.27 -12.34
CA ALA A 71 4.44 8.16 -13.49
C ALA A 71 3.15 8.99 -13.54
N LEU A 72 3.28 10.28 -13.86
CA LEU A 72 2.14 11.16 -14.01
C LEU A 72 1.27 10.71 -15.19
N LEU A 73 -0.01 10.43 -14.92
CA LEU A 73 -1.01 10.12 -15.95
C LEU A 73 -1.76 11.37 -16.37
N GLU A 74 -2.29 12.13 -15.39
CA GLU A 74 -3.10 13.29 -15.64
C GLU A 74 -2.76 14.44 -14.69
N GLU A 75 -2.92 15.65 -15.17
CA GLU A 75 -2.84 16.86 -14.36
C GLU A 75 -4.04 17.77 -14.68
N ALA A 76 -4.72 18.23 -13.65
CA ALA A 76 -5.84 19.12 -13.75
C ALA A 76 -5.70 20.32 -12.80
N PRO A 77 -6.14 21.51 -13.21
CA PRO A 77 -6.16 22.66 -12.31
C PRO A 77 -7.10 22.40 -11.14
N LEU A 78 -6.74 22.91 -9.97
CA LEU A 78 -7.64 22.85 -8.82
C LEU A 78 -8.82 23.83 -9.04
N PRO A 79 -10.02 23.47 -8.60
CA PRO A 79 -11.17 24.38 -8.67
C PRO A 79 -10.94 25.60 -7.76
N ASP A 80 -11.30 26.79 -8.26
CA ASP A 80 -11.14 28.07 -7.54
C ASP A 80 -11.87 28.10 -6.20
N ASN A 81 -12.95 27.33 -6.06
CA ASN A 81 -13.79 27.22 -4.87
C ASN A 81 -13.43 26.02 -3.97
N LEU A 82 -12.23 25.48 -4.10
CA LEU A 82 -11.80 24.40 -3.23
C LEU A 82 -11.81 24.83 -1.77
N SER A 83 -12.62 24.19 -0.96
CA SER A 83 -12.75 24.44 0.46
C SER A 83 -12.56 23.15 1.27
N ARG A 84 -12.28 23.33 2.56
CA ARG A 84 -12.19 22.19 3.49
C ARG A 84 -13.51 21.41 3.55
N GLU A 85 -14.63 22.13 3.58
CA GLU A 85 -15.97 21.55 3.63
C GLU A 85 -16.27 20.75 2.36
N GLY A 86 -15.88 21.28 1.20
CA GLY A 86 -16.00 20.60 -0.08
C GLY A 86 -15.16 19.31 -0.14
N ALA A 87 -13.92 19.37 0.33
CA ALA A 87 -13.05 18.20 0.42
C ALA A 87 -13.62 17.16 1.39
N GLU A 88 -14.09 17.57 2.57
CA GLU A 88 -14.69 16.67 3.57
C GLU A 88 -15.96 15.98 3.03
N ALA A 89 -16.78 16.71 2.25
CA ALA A 89 -17.96 16.14 1.61
C ALA A 89 -17.58 15.01 0.62
N GLN A 90 -16.51 15.17 -0.16
CA GLN A 90 -16.02 14.13 -1.06
C GLN A 90 -15.50 12.89 -0.30
N LEU A 91 -14.86 13.08 0.85
CA LEU A 91 -14.38 11.99 1.67
C LEU A 91 -15.48 11.07 2.21
N ASN A 92 -16.75 11.52 2.21
CA ASN A 92 -17.87 10.68 2.63
C ASN A 92 -18.05 9.43 1.74
N ALA A 93 -17.68 9.51 0.45
CA ALA A 93 -17.73 8.39 -0.47
C ALA A 93 -16.72 7.28 -0.11
N PHE A 94 -15.71 7.61 0.69
CA PHE A 94 -14.65 6.69 1.10
C PHE A 94 -14.83 6.18 2.55
N ARG A 95 -16.01 6.42 3.16
CA ARG A 95 -16.31 5.98 4.53
C ARG A 95 -17.16 4.73 4.54
N GLY A 96 -16.93 3.87 5.53
CA GLY A 96 -17.67 2.62 5.71
C GLY A 96 -17.12 1.49 4.84
N LYS A 97 -18.00 0.59 4.43
CA LYS A 97 -17.63 -0.50 3.51
C LYS A 97 -17.68 0.03 2.08
N ILE A 98 -16.57 0.02 1.41
CA ILE A 98 -16.44 0.40 0.02
C ILE A 98 -15.77 -0.73 -0.77
N GLU A 99 -16.04 -0.80 -2.05
CA GLU A 99 -15.30 -1.63 -2.99
C GLU A 99 -14.25 -0.77 -3.67
N GLN A 100 -13.02 -1.27 -3.77
CA GLN A 100 -11.92 -0.58 -4.42
C GLN A 100 -11.37 -1.44 -5.53
N LEU A 101 -11.24 -0.88 -6.73
CA LEU A 101 -10.43 -1.48 -7.78
C LEU A 101 -8.97 -1.21 -7.43
N PRO A 102 -8.18 -2.25 -7.13
CA PRO A 102 -6.79 -2.03 -6.75
C PRO A 102 -5.96 -1.57 -7.96
N PRO A 103 -4.94 -0.72 -7.75
CA PRO A 103 -4.02 -0.35 -8.82
C PRO A 103 -3.28 -1.57 -9.36
N LEU A 104 -2.89 -1.54 -10.64
CA LEU A 104 -2.16 -2.62 -11.30
C LEU A 104 -0.88 -3.02 -10.57
N TYR A 105 -0.20 -2.05 -9.97
CA TYR A 105 1.03 -2.26 -9.21
C TYR A 105 0.78 -2.66 -7.74
N SER A 106 -0.29 -3.43 -7.49
CA SER A 106 -0.62 -3.94 -6.16
C SER A 106 -0.03 -5.32 -5.88
N ALA A 107 0.05 -5.67 -4.60
CA ALA A 107 0.51 -6.99 -4.14
C ALA A 107 -0.58 -8.08 -4.20
N ILE A 108 -1.74 -7.78 -4.78
CA ILE A 108 -2.87 -8.72 -4.92
C ILE A 108 -2.49 -9.83 -5.89
N HIS A 109 -2.95 -11.05 -5.59
CA HIS A 109 -2.75 -12.21 -6.45
C HIS A 109 -3.98 -12.45 -7.33
N VAL A 110 -3.75 -12.54 -8.63
CA VAL A 110 -4.75 -12.94 -9.63
C VAL A 110 -4.25 -14.24 -10.26
N ASN A 111 -5.06 -15.29 -10.19
CA ASN A 111 -4.70 -16.62 -10.70
C ASN A 111 -3.36 -17.17 -10.17
N GLY A 112 -2.96 -16.80 -8.94
CA GLY A 112 -1.74 -17.26 -8.29
C GLY A 112 -0.49 -16.44 -8.58
N GLU A 113 -0.55 -15.49 -9.51
CA GLU A 113 0.53 -14.53 -9.80
C GLU A 113 0.20 -13.16 -9.18
N ARG A 114 1.20 -12.40 -8.77
CA ARG A 114 0.98 -11.05 -8.23
C ARG A 114 0.62 -10.10 -9.38
N LEU A 115 -0.37 -9.24 -9.15
CA LEU A 115 -0.80 -8.26 -10.15
C LEU A 115 0.37 -7.36 -10.60
N TYR A 116 1.21 -6.95 -9.66
CA TYR A 116 2.46 -6.23 -9.92
C TYR A 116 3.40 -6.96 -10.91
N ASP A 117 3.58 -8.29 -10.77
CA ASP A 117 4.45 -9.07 -11.67
C ASP A 117 3.82 -9.18 -13.05
N LEU A 118 2.48 -9.32 -13.12
CA LEU A 118 1.73 -9.34 -14.38
C LEU A 118 1.82 -8.00 -15.11
N ALA A 119 1.68 -6.88 -14.40
CA ALA A 119 1.81 -5.53 -14.96
C ALA A 119 3.22 -5.30 -15.55
N ARG A 120 4.28 -5.67 -14.84
CA ARG A 120 5.67 -5.54 -15.33
C ARG A 120 5.97 -6.37 -16.57
N THR A 121 5.30 -7.50 -16.73
CA THR A 121 5.47 -8.39 -17.90
C THR A 121 4.54 -8.03 -19.06
N GLY A 122 3.71 -6.99 -18.92
CA GLY A 122 2.75 -6.57 -19.96
C GLY A 122 1.64 -7.57 -20.20
N LYS A 123 1.37 -8.46 -19.25
CA LYS A 123 0.29 -9.47 -19.35
C LYS A 123 -1.08 -8.93 -18.96
N VAL A 124 -1.14 -7.78 -18.31
CA VAL A 124 -2.38 -7.08 -17.92
C VAL A 124 -2.21 -5.61 -18.26
N SER A 125 -3.22 -5.03 -18.87
CA SER A 125 -3.31 -3.61 -19.24
C SER A 125 -4.23 -2.88 -18.29
N PRO A 126 -4.07 -1.54 -18.11
CA PRO A 126 -4.96 -0.72 -17.28
C PRO A 126 -6.44 -0.77 -17.68
N ASP A 127 -6.73 -1.20 -18.91
CA ASP A 127 -8.06 -1.19 -19.51
C ASP A 127 -8.76 -2.58 -19.45
N GLU A 128 -8.14 -3.58 -18.86
CA GLU A 128 -8.68 -4.93 -18.63
C GLU A 128 -8.91 -5.21 -17.15
#